data_c5c56d4bfe142ffc7ccb161e65d25d5a
#
_entry.id   c5c56d4bfe142ffc7ccb161e65d25d5a
#
_cell.length_a   1.000
_cell.length_b   1.000
_cell.length_c   1.000
_cell.angle_alpha   90.00
_cell.angle_beta   90.00
_cell.angle_gamma   90.00
#
_symmetry.space_group_name_H-M   'P 1'
#
loop_
_entity.id
_entity.type
_entity.pdbx_description
1 polymer ?
#
loop_
_entity_poly.entity_id
_entity_poly.type
_entity_poly.pdbx_seq_one_letter_code
_entity_poly.pdbx_strand_id
1 'polypeptide(L)'
;MKLIIGNRAYSSWSMRGWLALKQAGFEFEELVVPLFDEAWEQRREGDEFAPSLGKVPILWDGECVVWDSLAIIEFCADRVGRERFWPEDESARGMARSMAAEMHSGFANMRRELPMNVRKSFGTVELSGEVENEVVRILNLWAQARARFGGSGEYLFGDWGAADIMFAPVVTRFVSYGVRIPPFAATYMEAVLHRADVVEWIELAQEEPWVIEEYEAEPA
;
A
#
# COMPACT_ATOMS: atom_id res chain seq x y z
N MET A 1 3.89 -2.71 -20.75
CA MET A 1 2.85 -2.48 -19.71
C MET A 1 2.75 -1.00 -19.41
N LYS A 2 1.55 -0.49 -19.03
CA LYS A 2 1.35 0.88 -18.52
C LYS A 2 0.57 0.81 -17.21
N LEU A 3 1.07 1.43 -16.17
CA LEU A 3 0.41 1.54 -14.87
C LEU A 3 -0.10 2.98 -14.69
N ILE A 4 -1.42 3.13 -14.53
CA ILE A 4 -2.05 4.41 -14.20
C ILE A 4 -2.19 4.48 -12.69
N ILE A 5 -1.63 5.50 -12.08
CA ILE A 5 -1.61 5.73 -10.63
C ILE A 5 -2.05 7.16 -10.30
N GLY A 6 -2.57 7.35 -9.11
CA GLY A 6 -2.79 8.67 -8.54
C GLY A 6 -1.53 9.22 -7.86
N ASN A 7 -1.66 10.42 -7.28
CA ASN A 7 -0.59 11.07 -6.54
C ASN A 7 0.12 10.11 -5.59
N ARG A 8 1.43 9.98 -5.71
CA ARG A 8 2.24 9.10 -4.86
C ARG A 8 2.18 9.49 -3.40
N ALA A 9 2.10 10.78 -3.11
CA ALA A 9 2.01 11.26 -1.74
C ALA A 9 0.78 10.73 -0.99
N TYR A 10 -0.35 10.52 -1.69
CA TYR A 10 -1.66 10.30 -1.06
C TYR A 10 -2.32 8.98 -1.41
N SER A 11 -2.00 8.39 -2.58
CA SER A 11 -2.69 7.20 -3.07
C SER A 11 -2.09 5.90 -2.57
N SER A 12 -2.58 5.42 -1.42
CA SER A 12 -2.17 4.13 -0.87
C SER A 12 -2.51 2.93 -1.77
N TRP A 13 -3.56 3.05 -2.57
CA TRP A 13 -3.92 2.01 -3.55
C TRP A 13 -2.91 1.93 -4.69
N SER A 14 -2.49 3.09 -5.20
CA SER A 14 -1.46 3.20 -6.25
C SER A 14 -0.11 2.67 -5.78
N MET A 15 0.30 2.98 -4.55
CA MET A 15 1.53 2.45 -3.95
C MET A 15 1.57 0.93 -3.98
N ARG A 16 0.46 0.25 -3.65
CA ARG A 16 0.40 -1.22 -3.67
C ARG A 16 0.57 -1.79 -5.08
N GLY A 17 -0.14 -1.25 -6.05
CA GLY A 17 -0.02 -1.70 -7.44
C GLY A 17 1.38 -1.48 -8.00
N TRP A 18 1.97 -0.34 -7.71
CA TRP A 18 3.33 0.00 -8.13
C TRP A 18 4.38 -0.93 -7.50
N LEU A 19 4.32 -1.14 -6.19
CA LEU A 19 5.20 -2.09 -5.48
C LEU A 19 5.05 -3.52 -6.01
N ALA A 20 3.85 -3.92 -6.44
CA ALA A 20 3.65 -5.23 -7.04
C ALA A 20 4.40 -5.39 -8.37
N LEU A 21 4.37 -4.38 -9.25
CA LEU A 21 5.11 -4.41 -10.51
C LEU A 21 6.63 -4.40 -10.27
N LYS A 22 7.11 -3.61 -9.31
CA LYS A 22 8.53 -3.60 -8.90
C LYS A 22 8.96 -4.97 -8.37
N GLN A 23 8.15 -5.59 -7.50
CA GLN A 23 8.40 -6.94 -6.98
C GLN A 23 8.43 -7.99 -8.09
N ALA A 24 7.58 -7.85 -9.10
CA ALA A 24 7.58 -8.72 -10.28
C ALA A 24 8.81 -8.52 -11.17
N GLY A 25 9.49 -7.38 -11.05
CA GLY A 25 10.60 -7.00 -11.92
C GLY A 25 10.15 -6.62 -13.34
N PHE A 26 8.92 -6.13 -13.48
CA PHE A 26 8.43 -5.68 -14.77
C PHE A 26 8.93 -4.28 -15.11
N GLU A 27 9.23 -4.06 -16.38
CA GLU A 27 9.37 -2.72 -16.94
C GLU A 27 8.00 -2.22 -17.37
N PHE A 28 7.64 -1.02 -16.97
CA PHE A 28 6.34 -0.42 -17.26
C PHE A 28 6.43 1.10 -17.37
N GLU A 29 5.58 1.65 -18.22
CA GLU A 29 5.32 3.08 -18.29
C GLU A 29 4.44 3.48 -17.11
N GLU A 30 4.76 4.60 -16.47
CA GLU A 30 3.95 5.17 -15.40
C GLU A 30 3.18 6.38 -15.91
N LEU A 31 1.88 6.35 -15.72
CA LEU A 31 1.03 7.53 -15.89
C LEU A 31 0.52 7.98 -14.53
N VAL A 32 1.14 9.02 -13.99
CA VAL A 32 0.67 9.64 -12.73
C VAL A 32 -0.39 10.67 -13.05
N VAL A 33 -1.54 10.56 -12.41
CA VAL A 33 -2.64 11.50 -12.58
C VAL A 33 -2.96 12.20 -11.26
N PRO A 34 -3.09 13.54 -11.26
CA PRO A 34 -3.54 14.24 -10.07
C PRO A 34 -5.00 13.86 -9.77
N LEU A 35 -5.22 13.44 -8.52
CA LEU A 35 -6.54 13.11 -8.01
C LEU A 35 -7.21 14.37 -7.47
N PHE A 36 -8.52 14.47 -7.68
CA PHE A 36 -9.38 15.52 -7.10
C PHE A 36 -9.02 16.95 -7.51
N ASP A 37 -8.25 17.12 -8.59
CA ASP A 37 -8.08 18.44 -9.23
C ASP A 37 -9.31 18.82 -10.07
N GLU A 38 -9.36 20.04 -10.60
CA GLU A 38 -10.49 20.55 -11.39
C GLU A 38 -10.82 19.68 -12.63
N ALA A 39 -9.83 19.00 -13.20
CA ALA A 39 -9.99 18.15 -14.37
C ALA A 39 -10.24 16.68 -14.00
N TRP A 40 -10.24 16.32 -12.72
CA TRP A 40 -10.34 14.92 -12.27
C TRP A 40 -11.62 14.24 -12.77
N GLU A 41 -12.77 14.88 -12.61
CA GLU A 41 -14.07 14.30 -13.00
C GLU A 41 -14.11 14.00 -14.52
N GLN A 42 -13.61 14.91 -15.35
CA GLN A 42 -13.53 14.69 -16.79
C GLN A 42 -12.52 13.60 -17.15
N ARG A 43 -11.38 13.58 -16.47
CA ARG A 43 -10.29 12.62 -16.72
C ARG A 43 -10.72 11.19 -16.39
N ARG A 44 -11.37 10.98 -15.26
CA ARG A 44 -11.80 9.64 -14.81
C ARG A 44 -12.93 9.03 -15.65
N GLU A 45 -13.63 9.83 -16.44
CA GLU A 45 -14.64 9.37 -17.39
C GLU A 45 -14.03 8.89 -18.73
N GLY A 46 -12.73 9.09 -18.94
CA GLY A 46 -12.03 8.66 -20.15
C GLY A 46 -11.92 7.13 -20.28
N ASP A 47 -11.75 6.66 -21.50
CA ASP A 47 -11.70 5.23 -21.84
C ASP A 47 -10.63 4.46 -21.04
N GLU A 48 -9.52 5.09 -20.70
CA GLU A 48 -8.45 4.47 -19.91
C GLU A 48 -8.86 4.17 -18.46
N PHE A 49 -9.86 4.86 -17.93
CA PHE A 49 -10.39 4.68 -16.57
C PHE A 49 -11.72 3.90 -16.54
N ALA A 50 -12.38 3.74 -17.68
CA ALA A 50 -13.67 3.09 -17.76
C ALA A 50 -13.72 1.70 -17.09
N PRO A 51 -12.72 0.82 -17.26
CA PRO A 51 -12.75 -0.50 -16.63
C PRO A 51 -12.83 -0.45 -15.10
N SER A 52 -12.18 0.52 -14.45
CA SER A 52 -12.13 0.67 -12.99
C SER A 52 -13.19 1.61 -12.43
N LEU A 53 -14.06 2.16 -13.29
CA LEU A 53 -14.99 3.25 -12.93
C LEU A 53 -14.27 4.46 -12.32
N GLY A 54 -13.16 4.84 -12.90
CA GLY A 54 -12.37 5.99 -12.51
C GLY A 54 -11.49 5.76 -11.26
N LYS A 55 -11.25 4.53 -10.84
CA LYS A 55 -10.38 4.24 -9.69
C LYS A 55 -8.97 3.89 -10.14
N VAL A 56 -7.99 4.20 -9.32
CA VAL A 56 -6.58 3.84 -9.49
C VAL A 56 -6.12 2.90 -8.36
N PRO A 57 -5.13 2.01 -8.61
CA PRO A 57 -4.34 1.82 -9.82
C PRO A 57 -5.07 1.02 -10.92
N ILE A 58 -4.64 1.22 -12.18
CA ILE A 58 -5.07 0.41 -13.33
C ILE A 58 -3.82 -0.03 -14.09
N LEU A 59 -3.69 -1.32 -14.33
CA LEU A 59 -2.64 -1.89 -15.16
C LEU A 59 -3.18 -2.25 -16.54
N TRP A 60 -2.58 -1.69 -17.57
CA TRP A 60 -2.79 -2.06 -18.96
C TRP A 60 -1.62 -2.88 -19.48
N ASP A 61 -1.89 -4.07 -19.99
CA ASP A 61 -0.91 -4.94 -20.66
C ASP A 61 -1.47 -5.40 -22.01
N GLY A 62 -1.29 -4.59 -23.03
CA GLY A 62 -1.98 -4.75 -24.30
C GLY A 62 -3.50 -4.59 -24.12
N GLU A 63 -4.25 -5.62 -24.48
CA GLU A 63 -5.73 -5.65 -24.30
C GLU A 63 -6.14 -6.12 -22.90
N CYS A 64 -5.19 -6.65 -22.10
CA CYS A 64 -5.47 -7.07 -20.74
C CYS A 64 -5.49 -5.86 -19.81
N VAL A 65 -6.60 -5.68 -19.10
CA VAL A 65 -6.74 -4.60 -18.11
C VAL A 65 -7.00 -5.20 -16.74
N VAL A 66 -6.20 -4.80 -15.76
CA VAL A 66 -6.30 -5.30 -14.39
C VAL A 66 -6.46 -4.14 -13.41
N TRP A 67 -7.46 -4.19 -12.60
CA TRP A 67 -7.74 -3.37 -11.43
C TRP A 67 -8.42 -4.28 -10.39
N ASP A 68 -8.35 -4.13 -9.15
CA ASP A 68 -7.69 -3.17 -8.28
C ASP A 68 -6.26 -3.59 -7.86
N SER A 69 -5.74 -3.00 -6.76
CA SER A 69 -4.38 -3.28 -6.30
C SER A 69 -4.12 -4.74 -5.92
N LEU A 70 -5.09 -5.44 -5.29
CA LEU A 70 -4.93 -6.85 -4.93
C LEU A 70 -5.00 -7.75 -6.17
N ALA A 71 -5.86 -7.41 -7.13
CA ALA A 71 -5.92 -8.11 -8.41
C ALA A 71 -4.61 -7.93 -9.21
N ILE A 72 -4.00 -6.74 -9.16
CA ILE A 72 -2.68 -6.50 -9.77
C ILE A 72 -1.59 -7.36 -9.11
N ILE A 73 -1.61 -7.48 -7.77
CA ILE A 73 -0.69 -8.37 -7.04
C ILE A 73 -0.82 -9.82 -7.51
N GLU A 74 -2.06 -10.35 -7.60
CA GLU A 74 -2.31 -11.72 -8.06
C GLU A 74 -1.91 -11.90 -9.53
N PHE A 75 -2.22 -10.94 -10.39
CA PHE A 75 -1.78 -10.96 -11.80
C PHE A 75 -0.26 -11.01 -11.93
N CYS A 76 0.47 -10.23 -11.12
CA CYS A 76 1.92 -10.29 -11.09
C CYS A 76 2.41 -11.66 -10.60
N ALA A 77 1.82 -12.20 -9.52
CA ALA A 77 2.18 -13.50 -8.99
C ALA A 77 1.98 -14.64 -10.00
N ASP A 78 0.90 -14.60 -10.77
CA ASP A 78 0.65 -15.59 -11.83
C ASP A 78 1.68 -15.52 -12.95
N ARG A 79 2.22 -14.33 -13.25
CA ARG A 79 3.19 -14.11 -14.33
C ARG A 79 4.63 -14.51 -13.99
N VAL A 80 5.05 -14.29 -12.73
CA VAL A 80 6.47 -14.46 -12.34
C VAL A 80 6.70 -15.62 -11.38
N GLY A 81 5.64 -16.30 -10.94
CA GLY A 81 5.68 -17.34 -9.93
C GLY A 81 5.10 -16.87 -8.60
N ARG A 82 4.18 -17.67 -8.09
CA ARG A 82 3.45 -17.39 -6.85
C ARG A 82 4.38 -17.20 -5.65
N GLU A 83 5.48 -17.94 -5.60
CA GLU A 83 6.46 -17.92 -4.52
C GLU A 83 7.19 -16.58 -4.39
N ARG A 84 7.18 -15.75 -5.43
CA ARG A 84 7.71 -14.38 -5.37
C ARG A 84 6.84 -13.42 -4.55
N PHE A 85 5.58 -13.76 -4.36
CA PHE A 85 4.59 -12.92 -3.68
C PHE A 85 4.01 -13.56 -2.43
N TRP A 86 3.90 -14.89 -2.42
CA TRP A 86 3.23 -15.62 -1.37
C TRP A 86 4.11 -16.71 -0.79
N PRO A 87 4.08 -16.96 0.53
CA PRO A 87 4.85 -18.03 1.15
C PRO A 87 4.61 -19.40 0.51
N GLU A 88 5.65 -20.23 0.43
CA GLU A 88 5.53 -21.61 -0.06
C GLU A 88 4.74 -22.50 0.91
N ASP A 89 4.93 -22.31 2.22
CA ASP A 89 4.15 -23.02 3.24
C ASP A 89 2.66 -22.70 3.12
N GLU A 90 1.82 -23.72 3.11
CA GLU A 90 0.38 -23.57 2.88
C GLU A 90 -0.31 -22.77 3.99
N SER A 91 0.07 -22.99 5.26
CA SER A 91 -0.51 -22.30 6.39
C SER A 91 -0.09 -20.83 6.43
N ALA A 92 1.21 -20.55 6.15
CA ALA A 92 1.71 -19.20 6.02
C ALA A 92 1.04 -18.45 4.86
N ARG A 93 0.90 -19.10 3.71
CA ARG A 93 0.22 -18.55 2.54
C ARG A 93 -1.25 -18.25 2.79
N GLY A 94 -1.96 -19.15 3.48
CA GLY A 94 -3.34 -18.95 3.89
C GLY A 94 -3.48 -17.72 4.77
N MET A 95 -2.62 -17.58 5.77
CA MET A 95 -2.61 -16.41 6.66
C MET A 95 -2.24 -15.13 5.91
N ALA A 96 -1.21 -15.15 5.05
CA ALA A 96 -0.79 -13.99 4.26
C ALA A 96 -1.92 -13.45 3.37
N ARG A 97 -2.66 -14.35 2.69
CA ARG A 97 -3.84 -13.98 1.90
C ARG A 97 -4.98 -13.42 2.74
N SER A 98 -5.24 -14.00 3.91
CA SER A 98 -6.26 -13.50 4.83
C SER A 98 -5.92 -12.08 5.30
N MET A 99 -4.67 -11.84 5.69
CA MET A 99 -4.19 -10.53 6.12
C MET A 99 -4.25 -9.51 4.97
N ALA A 100 -3.87 -9.90 3.76
CA ALA A 100 -3.95 -9.04 2.57
C ALA A 100 -5.41 -8.66 2.26
N ALA A 101 -6.33 -9.63 2.31
CA ALA A 101 -7.76 -9.39 2.08
C ALA A 101 -8.39 -8.52 3.18
N GLU A 102 -8.04 -8.74 4.46
CA GLU A 102 -8.50 -7.90 5.57
C GLU A 102 -7.98 -6.47 5.43
N MET A 103 -6.69 -6.28 5.05
CA MET A 103 -6.16 -4.96 4.78
C MET A 103 -6.83 -4.29 3.57
N HIS A 104 -7.19 -5.07 2.56
CA HIS A 104 -7.87 -4.56 1.37
C HIS A 104 -9.27 -4.02 1.70
N SER A 105 -10.07 -4.77 2.45
CA SER A 105 -11.49 -4.48 2.69
C SER A 105 -11.79 -3.74 3.99
N GLY A 106 -10.85 -3.74 4.93
CA GLY A 106 -11.05 -3.24 6.29
C GLY A 106 -10.34 -1.93 6.61
N PHE A 107 -10.34 -1.61 7.92
CA PHE A 107 -9.62 -0.47 8.51
C PHE A 107 -10.11 0.88 7.97
N ALA A 108 -11.44 1.02 7.87
CA ALA A 108 -12.07 2.21 7.28
C ALA A 108 -11.87 3.47 8.12
N ASN A 109 -11.85 3.34 9.46
CA ASN A 109 -11.64 4.47 10.36
C ASN A 109 -10.21 4.99 10.26
N MET A 110 -9.22 4.09 10.32
CA MET A 110 -7.80 4.46 10.12
C MET A 110 -7.59 5.14 8.77
N ARG A 111 -8.20 4.64 7.69
CA ARG A 111 -8.07 5.25 6.36
C ARG A 111 -8.64 6.65 6.29
N ARG A 112 -9.75 6.90 7.00
CA ARG A 112 -10.45 8.20 7.04
C ARG A 112 -9.73 9.19 7.92
N GLU A 113 -9.31 8.77 9.12
CA GLU A 113 -8.77 9.67 10.14
C GLU A 113 -7.24 9.86 10.00
N LEU A 114 -6.54 8.87 9.41
CA LEU A 114 -5.12 8.92 9.10
C LEU A 114 -4.90 8.73 7.59
N PRO A 115 -5.33 9.66 6.73
CA PRO A 115 -5.09 9.55 5.29
C PRO A 115 -3.60 9.44 4.99
N MET A 116 -3.24 8.71 3.93
CA MET A 116 -1.82 8.59 3.58
C MET A 116 -1.25 9.93 3.11
N ASN A 117 -0.18 10.36 3.73
CA ASN A 117 0.67 11.45 3.29
C ASN A 117 2.11 11.09 3.60
N VAL A 118 2.87 10.69 2.57
CA VAL A 118 4.27 10.26 2.76
C VAL A 118 5.26 11.42 2.80
N ARG A 119 4.79 12.65 2.56
CA ARG A 119 5.61 13.87 2.57
C ARG A 119 5.61 14.59 3.91
N LYS A 120 4.58 14.35 4.75
CA LYS A 120 4.34 15.13 5.95
C LYS A 120 4.39 14.28 7.22
N SER A 121 4.94 14.86 8.26
CA SER A 121 4.81 14.36 9.62
C SER A 121 3.86 15.27 10.40
N PHE A 122 2.84 14.67 10.96
CA PHE A 122 1.87 15.36 11.82
C PHE A 122 2.26 15.26 13.31
N GLY A 123 3.40 14.61 13.61
CA GLY A 123 3.77 14.30 14.98
C GLY A 123 2.91 13.20 15.59
N THR A 124 2.87 13.12 16.91
CA THR A 124 2.00 12.16 17.61
C THR A 124 0.61 12.74 17.74
N VAL A 125 -0.37 12.11 17.09
CA VAL A 125 -1.78 12.52 17.15
C VAL A 125 -2.55 11.70 18.18
N GLU A 126 -3.65 12.25 18.69
CA GLU A 126 -4.60 11.49 19.50
C GLU A 126 -5.52 10.67 18.57
N LEU A 127 -5.62 9.37 18.83
CA LEU A 127 -6.42 8.47 18.02
C LEU A 127 -7.84 8.34 18.62
N SER A 128 -8.85 8.24 17.76
CA SER A 128 -10.17 7.82 18.20
C SER A 128 -10.15 6.36 18.68
N GLY A 129 -11.11 5.98 19.53
CA GLY A 129 -11.19 4.61 20.02
C GLY A 129 -11.37 3.58 18.91
N GLU A 130 -12.03 3.95 17.82
CA GLU A 130 -12.20 3.14 16.62
C GLU A 130 -10.85 2.90 15.91
N VAL A 131 -10.05 3.95 15.76
CA VAL A 131 -8.71 3.83 15.15
C VAL A 131 -7.76 3.08 16.05
N GLU A 132 -7.81 3.31 17.38
CA GLU A 132 -7.00 2.53 18.33
C GLU A 132 -7.28 1.03 18.20
N ASN A 133 -8.55 0.62 18.12
CA ASN A 133 -8.93 -0.78 17.93
C ASN A 133 -8.40 -1.34 16.61
N GLU A 134 -8.47 -0.57 15.53
CA GLU A 134 -7.93 -0.98 14.21
C GLU A 134 -6.40 -1.09 14.27
N VAL A 135 -5.69 -0.17 14.92
CA VAL A 135 -4.23 -0.24 15.14
C VAL A 135 -3.86 -1.48 15.94
N VAL A 136 -4.56 -1.75 17.04
CA VAL A 136 -4.36 -2.96 17.85
C VAL A 136 -4.56 -4.22 16.99
N ARG A 137 -5.60 -4.24 16.15
CA ARG A 137 -5.83 -5.37 15.23
C ARG A 137 -4.67 -5.57 14.26
N ILE A 138 -4.17 -4.51 13.64
CA ILE A 138 -3.02 -4.55 12.72
C ILE A 138 -1.78 -5.07 13.43
N LEU A 139 -1.45 -4.52 14.59
CA LEU A 139 -0.28 -4.94 15.38
C LEU A 139 -0.37 -6.42 15.80
N ASN A 140 -1.56 -6.91 16.14
CA ASN A 140 -1.80 -8.31 16.44
C ASN A 140 -1.61 -9.22 15.22
N LEU A 141 -2.05 -8.79 14.03
CA LEU A 141 -1.81 -9.51 12.78
C LEU A 141 -0.31 -9.62 12.50
N TRP A 142 0.43 -8.52 12.59
CA TRP A 142 1.88 -8.49 12.39
C TRP A 142 2.61 -9.37 13.41
N ALA A 143 2.23 -9.28 14.69
CA ALA A 143 2.82 -10.11 15.75
C ALA A 143 2.63 -11.60 15.48
N GLN A 144 1.41 -12.01 15.12
CA GLN A 144 1.11 -13.41 14.84
C GLN A 144 1.84 -13.94 13.60
N ALA A 145 1.89 -13.14 12.52
CA ALA A 145 2.61 -13.51 11.31
C ALA A 145 4.11 -13.69 11.60
N ARG A 146 4.72 -12.70 12.25
CA ARG A 146 6.14 -12.71 12.63
C ARG A 146 6.49 -13.87 13.57
N ALA A 147 5.69 -14.09 14.61
CA ALA A 147 5.95 -15.15 15.58
C ALA A 147 5.86 -16.57 14.99
N ARG A 148 4.96 -16.77 14.01
CA ARG A 148 4.72 -18.10 13.43
C ARG A 148 5.56 -18.36 12.19
N PHE A 149 5.78 -17.37 11.37
CA PHE A 149 6.30 -17.54 10.01
C PHE A 149 7.43 -16.57 9.63
N GLY A 150 7.77 -15.59 10.47
CA GLY A 150 8.81 -14.60 10.18
C GLY A 150 10.22 -15.19 10.10
N GLY A 151 10.47 -16.31 10.81
CA GLY A 151 11.79 -16.94 10.82
C GLY A 151 12.90 -15.95 11.17
N SER A 152 14.00 -15.97 10.41
CA SER A 152 15.10 -15.01 10.49
C SER A 152 14.98 -13.83 9.54
N GLY A 153 13.92 -13.76 8.73
CA GLY A 153 13.70 -12.68 7.79
C GLY A 153 13.16 -11.42 8.44
N GLU A 154 13.16 -10.32 7.72
CA GLU A 154 12.78 -8.99 8.25
C GLU A 154 11.30 -8.68 8.07
N TYR A 155 10.60 -9.37 7.16
CA TYR A 155 9.21 -9.11 6.78
C TYR A 155 8.21 -10.04 7.47
N LEU A 156 6.91 -9.84 7.25
CA LEU A 156 5.84 -10.53 7.99
C LEU A 156 5.93 -12.07 7.90
N PHE A 157 6.33 -12.58 6.74
CA PHE A 157 6.47 -14.01 6.48
C PHE A 157 7.92 -14.41 6.12
N GLY A 158 8.90 -13.67 6.60
CA GLY A 158 10.31 -13.86 6.33
C GLY A 158 10.78 -12.97 5.19
N ASP A 159 10.47 -13.34 3.96
CA ASP A 159 10.80 -12.57 2.77
C ASP A 159 9.69 -11.54 2.46
N TRP A 160 10.06 -10.48 1.71
CA TRP A 160 9.12 -9.49 1.22
C TRP A 160 8.08 -10.13 0.28
N GLY A 161 6.81 -9.88 0.54
CA GLY A 161 5.74 -10.46 -0.23
C GLY A 161 4.48 -9.60 -0.30
N ALA A 162 3.41 -10.17 -0.81
CA ALA A 162 2.13 -9.50 -1.02
C ALA A 162 1.52 -8.92 0.26
N ALA A 163 1.68 -9.60 1.39
CA ALA A 163 1.22 -9.07 2.67
C ALA A 163 1.94 -7.76 3.03
N ASP A 164 3.25 -7.71 2.85
CA ASP A 164 4.05 -6.52 3.13
C ASP A 164 3.70 -5.37 2.17
N ILE A 165 3.52 -5.67 0.88
CA ILE A 165 3.01 -4.70 -0.11
C ILE A 165 1.68 -4.10 0.35
N MET A 166 0.76 -4.93 0.84
CA MET A 166 -0.53 -4.47 1.33
C MET A 166 -0.43 -3.60 2.58
N PHE A 167 0.51 -3.88 3.47
CA PHE A 167 0.72 -3.12 4.70
C PHE A 167 1.72 -1.95 4.56
N ALA A 168 2.50 -1.83 3.49
CA ALA A 168 3.45 -0.74 3.30
C ALA A 168 2.81 0.66 3.48
N PRO A 169 1.62 0.97 2.91
CA PRO A 169 0.96 2.25 3.17
C PRO A 169 0.48 2.44 4.62
N VAL A 170 0.32 1.37 5.40
CA VAL A 170 -0.01 1.47 6.82
C VAL A 170 1.23 1.87 7.60
N VAL A 171 2.37 1.30 7.25
CA VAL A 171 3.67 1.69 7.82
C VAL A 171 3.92 3.18 7.62
N THR A 172 3.72 3.71 6.42
CA THR A 172 3.88 5.16 6.17
C THR A 172 2.91 6.00 7.01
N ARG A 173 1.64 5.58 7.16
CA ARG A 173 0.68 6.27 8.05
C ARG A 173 1.15 6.28 9.49
N PHE A 174 1.58 5.15 10.01
CA PHE A 174 2.03 5.05 11.41
C PHE A 174 3.22 5.97 11.67
N VAL A 175 4.10 6.16 10.70
CA VAL A 175 5.20 7.14 10.78
C VAL A 175 4.67 8.56 10.72
N SER A 176 3.84 8.90 9.73
CA SER A 176 3.35 10.27 9.51
C SER A 176 2.57 10.80 10.71
N TYR A 177 1.84 9.92 11.40
CA TYR A 177 0.98 10.30 12.54
C TYR A 177 1.55 9.90 13.90
N GLY A 178 2.82 9.49 13.96
CA GLY A 178 3.50 9.16 15.22
C GLY A 178 2.78 8.11 16.06
N VAL A 179 2.16 7.12 15.42
CA VAL A 179 1.40 6.06 16.11
C VAL A 179 2.33 5.27 17.04
N ARG A 180 1.92 5.10 18.30
CA ARG A 180 2.69 4.33 19.27
C ARG A 180 2.68 2.85 18.94
N ILE A 181 3.87 2.27 18.80
CA ILE A 181 4.05 0.88 18.37
C ILE A 181 5.01 0.13 19.31
N PRO A 182 4.84 -1.20 19.49
CA PRO A 182 5.78 -2.03 20.24
C PRO A 182 7.09 -2.25 19.45
N PRO A 183 8.20 -2.64 20.15
CA PRO A 183 9.51 -2.78 19.52
C PRO A 183 9.55 -3.71 18.30
N PHE A 184 8.83 -4.85 18.33
CA PHE A 184 8.81 -5.77 17.18
C PHE A 184 8.22 -5.13 15.91
N ALA A 185 7.20 -4.27 16.09
CA ALA A 185 6.59 -3.56 14.99
C ALA A 185 7.52 -2.45 14.46
N ALA A 186 8.27 -1.79 15.33
CA ALA A 186 9.28 -0.82 14.94
C ALA A 186 10.34 -1.45 14.02
N THR A 187 10.86 -2.63 14.37
CA THR A 187 11.82 -3.37 13.54
C THR A 187 11.23 -3.73 12.16
N TYR A 188 9.99 -4.21 12.12
CA TYR A 188 9.31 -4.51 10.87
C TYR A 188 9.10 -3.24 10.02
N MET A 189 8.61 -2.17 10.63
CA MET A 189 8.40 -0.90 9.93
C MET A 189 9.70 -0.33 9.38
N GLU A 190 10.80 -0.44 10.13
CA GLU A 190 12.13 -0.03 9.69
C GLU A 190 12.55 -0.81 8.43
N ALA A 191 12.40 -2.14 8.43
CA ALA A 191 12.68 -2.96 7.26
C ALA A 191 11.87 -2.55 6.03
N VAL A 192 10.57 -2.26 6.20
CA VAL A 192 9.70 -1.78 5.10
C VAL A 192 10.17 -0.43 4.58
N LEU A 193 10.48 0.53 5.46
CA LEU A 193 10.87 1.89 5.07
C LEU A 193 12.25 1.95 4.40
N HIS A 194 13.16 1.02 4.71
CA HIS A 194 14.48 0.93 4.08
C HIS A 194 14.50 0.06 2.81
N ARG A 195 13.37 -0.54 2.44
CA ARG A 195 13.30 -1.27 1.19
C ARG A 195 13.44 -0.32 0.00
N ALA A 196 14.34 -0.66 -0.93
CA ALA A 196 14.69 0.22 -2.06
C ALA A 196 13.46 0.74 -2.83
N ASP A 197 12.50 -0.15 -3.13
CA ASP A 197 11.28 0.23 -3.86
C ASP A 197 10.38 1.18 -3.04
N VAL A 198 10.35 1.04 -1.72
CA VAL A 198 9.58 1.95 -0.84
C VAL A 198 10.27 3.30 -0.73
N VAL A 199 11.60 3.31 -0.62
CA VAL A 199 12.41 4.54 -0.64
C VAL A 199 12.18 5.29 -1.95
N GLU A 200 12.30 4.61 -3.10
CA GLU A 200 12.06 5.19 -4.43
C GLU A 200 10.65 5.80 -4.54
N TRP A 201 9.62 5.11 -4.05
CA TRP A 201 8.26 5.64 -4.04
C TRP A 201 8.16 6.95 -3.25
N ILE A 202 8.77 6.99 -2.05
CA ILE A 202 8.74 8.17 -1.18
C ILE A 202 9.53 9.33 -1.81
N GLU A 203 10.69 9.07 -2.41
CA GLU A 203 11.48 10.08 -3.10
C GLU A 203 10.71 10.69 -4.28
N LEU A 204 10.11 9.86 -5.13
CA LEU A 204 9.28 10.32 -6.24
C LEU A 204 8.05 11.11 -5.75
N ALA A 205 7.49 10.76 -4.59
CA ALA A 205 6.40 11.52 -4.01
C ALA A 205 6.82 12.93 -3.56
N GLN A 206 8.08 13.12 -3.14
CA GLN A 206 8.59 14.45 -2.76
C GLN A 206 8.70 15.41 -3.96
N GLU A 207 8.87 14.86 -5.15
CA GLU A 207 9.03 15.64 -6.39
C GLU A 207 7.69 16.06 -7.00
N GLU A 208 6.57 15.46 -6.57
CA GLU A 208 5.23 15.75 -7.12
C GLU A 208 4.76 17.17 -6.75
N PRO A 209 4.30 17.97 -7.73
CA PRO A 209 3.86 19.34 -7.45
C PRO A 209 2.44 19.44 -6.87
N TRP A 210 1.67 18.35 -6.96
CA TRP A 210 0.25 18.38 -6.59
C TRP A 210 0.04 18.25 -5.09
N VAL A 211 -0.96 18.96 -4.59
CA VAL A 211 -1.38 18.97 -3.18
C VAL A 211 -2.87 18.66 -3.12
N ILE A 212 -3.25 17.77 -2.21
CA ILE A 212 -4.65 17.54 -1.83
C ILE A 212 -4.81 18.17 -0.45
N GLU A 213 -5.38 19.37 -0.40
CA GLU A 213 -5.46 20.19 0.81
C GLU A 213 -6.10 19.46 2.01
N GLU A 214 -7.11 18.64 1.76
CA GLU A 214 -7.74 17.81 2.81
C GLU A 214 -6.74 16.87 3.50
N TYR A 215 -5.72 16.37 2.77
CA TYR A 215 -4.72 15.44 3.30
C TYR A 215 -3.49 16.15 3.85
N GLU A 216 -3.47 17.47 3.81
CA GLU A 216 -2.47 18.32 4.47
C GLU A 216 -2.96 18.87 5.82
N ALA A 217 -4.26 18.78 6.11
CA ALA A 217 -4.81 19.20 7.37
C ALA A 217 -4.37 18.30 8.53
N GLU A 218 -4.15 18.90 9.69
CA GLU A 218 -3.94 18.12 10.91
C GLU A 218 -5.24 17.36 11.25
N PRO A 219 -5.12 16.08 11.71
CA PRO A 219 -6.27 15.34 12.22
C PRO A 219 -6.96 16.11 13.33
N ALA A 220 -8.31 16.10 13.33
CA ALA A 220 -9.12 16.80 14.30
C ALA A 220 -9.09 16.14 15.68
#